data_0c14269f2f1027bd1b55c2cf6b1b4793
#
_entry.id   0c14269f2f1027bd1b55c2cf6b1b4793
#
_cell.length_a   1.000
_cell.length_b   1.000
_cell.length_c   1.000
_cell.angle_alpha   90.00
_cell.angle_beta   90.00
_cell.angle_gamma   90.00
#
_symmetry.space_group_name_H-M   'P 1'
#
loop_
_entity.id
_entity.type
_entity.pdbx_description
1 polymer ?
#
loop_
_entity_poly.entity_id
_entity_poly.type
_entity_poly.pdbx_seq_one_letter_code
_entity_poly.pdbx_strand_id
1 'polypeptide(L)'
;EIHERLVGSEMCIRDSIYTVLGSALSVIVSLAAAYALSRKFAGKAFVNFLITFTMFFSGGLIPIFLNVRDLGLYDTRLVMILMNTVSVWNLMVARTYIQSSIPNELYEAAVMDGADHFTYFFRCVLPLSGTIIAVLSVYYGVARWNDYFTGLVFIRNRAYLPLQTVLREILASLSISGSSDTFFAAYADNLGGLQEAMRKAEVAKYCCIVVSTVPAIVLYIFMQKYFVKGVMIGSLKG
;
A
#
# COMPACT_ATOMS: atom_id res chain seq x y z
N GLU A 1 -22.25 21.32 9.86
CA GLU A 1 -20.87 21.41 10.39
C GLU A 1 -20.49 20.22 11.29
N ILE A 2 -21.34 19.81 12.27
CA ILE A 2 -21.02 18.66 13.15
C ILE A 2 -21.03 17.34 12.37
N HIS A 3 -21.96 17.14 11.44
CA HIS A 3 -22.01 15.96 10.57
C HIS A 3 -20.81 15.85 9.64
N GLU A 4 -20.33 16.95 9.07
CA GLU A 4 -19.16 16.95 8.18
C GLU A 4 -17.86 16.64 8.93
N ARG A 5 -17.70 17.12 10.16
CA ARG A 5 -16.55 16.78 11.01
C ARG A 5 -16.54 15.30 11.43
N LEU A 6 -17.70 14.73 11.75
CA LEU A 6 -17.86 13.31 12.09
C LEU A 6 -17.54 12.43 10.86
N VAL A 7 -18.03 12.77 9.69
CA VAL A 7 -17.76 12.04 8.43
C VAL A 7 -16.27 12.05 8.12
N GLY A 8 -15.57 13.18 8.27
CA GLY A 8 -14.13 13.25 8.05
C GLY A 8 -13.31 12.39 9.00
N SER A 9 -13.67 12.37 10.30
CA SER A 9 -12.96 11.55 11.29
C SER A 9 -13.19 10.05 11.08
N GLU A 10 -14.41 9.63 10.75
CA GLU A 10 -14.72 8.23 10.44
C GLU A 10 -13.99 7.72 9.19
N MET A 11 -13.85 8.57 8.18
CA MET A 11 -13.08 8.25 6.97
C MET A 11 -11.59 8.04 7.29
N CYS A 12 -10.97 8.92 8.09
CA CYS A 12 -9.58 8.79 8.50
C CYS A 12 -9.34 7.52 9.35
N ILE A 13 -10.24 7.19 10.27
CA ILE A 13 -10.17 5.96 11.07
C ILE A 13 -10.25 4.73 10.16
N ARG A 14 -11.17 4.72 9.22
CA ARG A 14 -11.36 3.62 8.27
C ARG A 14 -10.14 3.42 7.38
N ASP A 15 -9.58 4.49 6.84
CA ASP A 15 -8.36 4.45 6.04
C ASP A 15 -7.16 3.92 6.85
N SER A 16 -7.06 4.34 8.10
CA SER A 16 -6.04 3.82 9.02
C SER A 16 -6.20 2.31 9.22
N ILE A 17 -7.43 1.82 9.38
CA ILE A 17 -7.72 0.38 9.50
C ILE A 17 -7.34 -0.36 8.21
N TYR A 18 -7.74 0.12 7.03
CA TYR A 18 -7.39 -0.50 5.75
C TYR A 18 -5.87 -0.52 5.54
N THR A 19 -5.20 0.58 5.85
CA THR A 19 -3.74 0.69 5.73
C THR A 19 -3.03 -0.24 6.69
N VAL A 20 -3.39 -0.27 7.97
CA VAL A 20 -2.71 -1.10 8.98
C VAL A 20 -2.97 -2.59 8.71
N LEU A 21 -4.22 -3.00 8.54
CA LEU A 21 -4.54 -4.42 8.30
C LEU A 21 -4.02 -4.89 6.95
N GLY A 22 -4.19 -4.08 5.89
CA GLY A 22 -3.71 -4.42 4.55
C GLY A 22 -2.18 -4.50 4.49
N SER A 23 -1.45 -3.55 5.09
CA SER A 23 0.01 -3.58 5.10
C SER A 23 0.56 -4.69 5.99
N ALA A 24 -0.03 -4.96 7.15
CA ALA A 24 0.36 -6.07 8.01
C ALA A 24 0.21 -7.43 7.29
N LEU A 25 -0.93 -7.65 6.67
CA LEU A 25 -1.17 -8.85 5.85
C LEU A 25 -0.16 -8.95 4.71
N SER A 26 0.09 -7.86 3.99
CA SER A 26 1.05 -7.81 2.88
C SER A 26 2.47 -8.14 3.33
N VAL A 27 2.92 -7.62 4.47
CA VAL A 27 4.24 -7.90 5.03
C VAL A 27 4.37 -9.37 5.42
N ILE A 28 3.38 -9.93 6.13
CA ILE A 28 3.39 -11.32 6.57
C ILE A 28 3.44 -12.27 5.37
N VAL A 29 2.55 -12.09 4.40
CA VAL A 29 2.49 -12.94 3.20
C VAL A 29 3.76 -12.80 2.36
N SER A 30 4.26 -11.58 2.16
CA SER A 30 5.50 -11.35 1.39
C SER A 30 6.71 -11.97 2.07
N LEU A 31 6.84 -11.88 3.40
CA LEU A 31 7.95 -12.50 4.13
C LEU A 31 7.89 -14.03 4.10
N ALA A 32 6.70 -14.60 4.30
CA ALA A 32 6.53 -16.05 4.21
C ALA A 32 6.85 -16.57 2.81
N ALA A 33 6.37 -15.90 1.76
CA ALA A 33 6.68 -16.25 0.39
C ALA A 33 8.17 -16.02 0.04
N ALA A 34 8.78 -14.95 0.51
CA ALA A 34 10.20 -14.66 0.33
C ALA A 34 11.08 -15.73 0.99
N TYR A 35 10.71 -16.16 2.21
CA TYR A 35 11.38 -17.27 2.89
C TYR A 35 11.25 -18.58 2.10
N ALA A 36 10.06 -18.96 1.66
CA ALA A 36 9.85 -20.15 0.85
C ALA A 36 10.70 -20.13 -0.42
N LEU A 37 10.73 -18.99 -1.13
CA LEU A 37 11.52 -18.79 -2.36
C LEU A 37 13.04 -18.67 -2.09
N SER A 38 13.47 -18.41 -0.86
CA SER A 38 14.89 -18.39 -0.50
C SER A 38 15.47 -19.80 -0.40
N ARG A 39 14.64 -20.80 -0.07
CA ARG A 39 15.06 -22.19 0.10
C ARG A 39 15.31 -22.93 -1.21
N LYS A 40 16.05 -24.04 -1.14
CA LYS A 40 16.29 -24.94 -2.29
C LYS A 40 15.14 -25.94 -2.34
N PHE A 41 14.40 -25.95 -3.44
CA PHE A 41 13.36 -26.94 -3.72
C PHE A 41 13.31 -27.24 -5.23
N ALA A 42 12.75 -28.40 -5.60
CA ALA A 42 12.58 -28.77 -6.99
C ALA A 42 11.63 -27.81 -7.70
N GLY A 43 12.03 -27.30 -8.88
CA GLY A 43 11.19 -26.36 -9.63
C GLY A 43 11.32 -24.88 -9.22
N LYS A 44 12.21 -24.52 -8.28
CA LYS A 44 12.44 -23.14 -7.83
C LYS A 44 12.64 -22.14 -8.98
N ALA A 45 13.41 -22.52 -10.00
CA ALA A 45 13.68 -21.65 -11.16
C ALA A 45 12.38 -21.33 -11.93
N PHE A 46 11.53 -22.33 -12.14
CA PHE A 46 10.25 -22.17 -12.81
C PHE A 46 9.28 -21.30 -12.01
N VAL A 47 9.15 -21.52 -10.71
CA VAL A 47 8.30 -20.70 -9.83
C VAL A 47 8.77 -19.25 -9.83
N ASN A 48 10.09 -19.01 -9.70
CA ASN A 48 10.64 -17.66 -9.77
C ASN A 48 10.38 -17.00 -11.12
N PHE A 49 10.51 -17.75 -12.22
CA PHE A 49 10.20 -17.25 -13.56
C PHE A 49 8.72 -16.85 -13.65
N LEU A 50 7.79 -17.70 -13.20
CA LEU A 50 6.36 -17.37 -13.21
C LEU A 50 6.05 -16.10 -12.42
N ILE A 51 6.58 -16.00 -11.20
CA ILE A 51 6.36 -14.82 -10.35
C ILE A 51 6.93 -13.56 -11.02
N THR A 52 8.15 -13.63 -11.57
CA THR A 52 8.76 -12.49 -12.27
C THR A 52 8.01 -12.17 -13.56
N PHE A 53 7.48 -13.17 -14.26
CA PHE A 53 6.67 -12.98 -15.46
C PHE A 53 5.41 -12.16 -15.17
N THR A 54 4.73 -12.40 -14.05
CA THR A 54 3.55 -11.60 -13.65
C THR A 54 3.86 -10.13 -13.36
N MET A 55 5.12 -9.76 -13.17
CA MET A 55 5.53 -8.36 -13.03
C MET A 55 5.41 -7.59 -14.35
N PHE A 56 5.68 -8.24 -15.47
CA PHE A 56 5.68 -7.64 -16.81
C PHE A 56 4.36 -7.85 -17.55
N PHE A 57 3.64 -8.92 -17.22
CA PHE A 57 2.40 -9.30 -17.89
C PHE A 57 1.24 -9.35 -16.91
N SER A 58 0.26 -8.47 -17.10
CA SER A 58 -0.99 -8.46 -16.34
C SER A 58 -2.17 -8.71 -17.26
N GLY A 59 -3.21 -9.37 -16.76
CA GLY A 59 -4.44 -9.63 -17.51
C GLY A 59 -5.27 -8.36 -17.80
N GLY A 60 -4.90 -7.23 -17.21
CA GLY A 60 -5.64 -5.97 -17.32
C GLY A 60 -6.77 -5.84 -16.30
N LEU A 61 -7.43 -4.67 -16.32
CA LEU A 61 -8.44 -4.31 -15.33
C LEU A 61 -9.70 -5.16 -15.42
N ILE A 62 -10.16 -5.48 -16.64
CA ILE A 62 -11.43 -6.19 -16.85
C ILE A 62 -11.40 -7.60 -16.24
N PRO A 63 -10.43 -8.48 -16.51
CA PRO A 63 -10.32 -9.77 -15.87
C PRO A 63 -10.21 -9.70 -14.34
N ILE A 64 -9.45 -8.70 -13.81
CA ILE A 64 -9.34 -8.51 -12.37
C ILE A 64 -10.70 -8.14 -11.77
N PHE A 65 -11.44 -7.24 -12.43
CA PHE A 65 -12.77 -6.83 -11.97
C PHE A 65 -13.75 -8.01 -11.94
N LEU A 66 -13.76 -8.83 -12.98
CA LEU A 66 -14.61 -10.02 -13.04
C LEU A 66 -14.28 -11.00 -11.93
N ASN A 67 -13.00 -11.30 -11.69
CA ASN A 67 -12.57 -12.16 -10.59
C ASN A 67 -13.00 -11.62 -9.22
N VAL A 68 -12.82 -10.33 -8.96
CA VAL A 68 -13.22 -9.72 -7.68
C VAL A 68 -14.74 -9.81 -7.48
N ARG A 69 -15.51 -9.60 -8.54
CA ARG A 69 -16.96 -9.75 -8.52
C ARG A 69 -17.40 -11.19 -8.28
N ASP A 70 -16.80 -12.13 -8.98
CA ASP A 70 -17.17 -13.57 -8.91
C ASP A 70 -16.79 -14.17 -7.55
N LEU A 71 -15.74 -13.63 -6.89
CA LEU A 71 -15.38 -13.96 -5.51
C LEU A 71 -16.27 -13.28 -4.46
N GLY A 72 -17.25 -12.47 -4.87
CA GLY A 72 -18.13 -11.75 -3.95
C GLY A 72 -17.46 -10.64 -3.13
N LEU A 73 -16.27 -10.19 -3.55
CA LEU A 73 -15.52 -9.14 -2.88
C LEU A 73 -15.91 -7.72 -3.34
N TYR A 74 -16.67 -7.61 -4.43
CA TYR A 74 -17.14 -6.33 -4.96
C TYR A 74 -18.01 -5.60 -3.93
N ASP A 75 -17.78 -4.30 -3.76
CA ASP A 75 -18.46 -3.41 -2.80
C ASP A 75 -18.35 -3.86 -1.34
N THR A 76 -17.21 -4.48 -0.97
CA THR A 76 -16.93 -4.91 0.39
C THR A 76 -15.66 -4.23 0.94
N ARG A 77 -15.58 -4.10 2.28
CA ARG A 77 -14.34 -3.61 2.94
C ARG A 77 -13.16 -4.53 2.73
N LEU A 78 -13.40 -5.82 2.52
CA LEU A 78 -12.36 -6.82 2.33
C LEU A 78 -11.54 -6.59 1.06
N VAL A 79 -12.15 -6.04 -0.01
CA VAL A 79 -11.42 -5.74 -1.24
C VAL A 79 -10.27 -4.77 -1.00
N MET A 80 -10.46 -3.76 -0.12
CA MET A 80 -9.42 -2.79 0.23
C MET A 80 -8.24 -3.42 0.99
N ILE A 81 -8.49 -4.51 1.71
CA ILE A 81 -7.45 -5.22 2.48
C ILE A 81 -6.76 -6.29 1.63
N LEU A 82 -7.50 -7.02 0.80
CA LEU A 82 -7.00 -8.18 0.06
C LEU A 82 -6.37 -7.82 -1.30
N MET A 83 -6.87 -6.77 -1.98
CA MET A 83 -6.27 -6.34 -3.24
C MET A 83 -4.84 -5.87 -3.03
N ASN A 84 -3.97 -6.14 -4.01
CA ASN A 84 -2.56 -5.72 -3.98
C ASN A 84 -1.77 -6.21 -2.74
N THR A 85 -2.18 -7.35 -2.15
CA THR A 85 -1.51 -7.93 -0.96
C THR A 85 -0.07 -8.31 -1.24
N VAL A 86 0.25 -8.79 -2.44
CA VAL A 86 1.61 -9.17 -2.82
C VAL A 86 2.08 -8.31 -3.98
N SER A 87 3.14 -7.55 -3.74
CA SER A 87 3.91 -6.88 -4.80
C SER A 87 5.11 -7.76 -5.15
N VAL A 88 5.25 -8.14 -6.42
CA VAL A 88 6.37 -8.97 -6.88
C VAL A 88 7.70 -8.29 -6.61
N TRP A 89 7.79 -6.97 -6.78
CA TRP A 89 8.98 -6.19 -6.45
C TRP A 89 9.38 -6.34 -4.98
N ASN A 90 8.46 -6.09 -4.06
CA ASN A 90 8.69 -6.20 -2.63
C ASN A 90 9.05 -7.62 -2.20
N LEU A 91 8.42 -8.62 -2.82
CA LEU A 91 8.72 -10.03 -2.63
C LEU A 91 10.16 -10.36 -3.03
N MET A 92 10.63 -9.88 -4.19
CA MET A 92 12.01 -10.10 -4.64
C MET A 92 13.03 -9.40 -3.76
N VAL A 93 12.75 -8.18 -3.31
CA VAL A 93 13.61 -7.45 -2.35
C VAL A 93 13.72 -8.23 -1.04
N ALA A 94 12.60 -8.68 -0.47
CA ALA A 94 12.58 -9.48 0.75
C ALA A 94 13.34 -10.80 0.59
N ARG A 95 13.14 -11.50 -0.52
CA ARG A 95 13.87 -12.74 -0.83
C ARG A 95 15.39 -12.51 -0.91
N THR A 96 15.81 -11.48 -1.62
CA THR A 96 17.24 -11.15 -1.75
C THR A 96 17.85 -10.82 -0.38
N TYR A 97 17.13 -10.05 0.45
CA TYR A 97 17.55 -9.76 1.81
C TYR A 97 17.74 -11.05 2.63
N ILE A 98 16.76 -11.95 2.64
CA ILE A 98 16.85 -13.22 3.39
C ILE A 98 18.06 -14.04 2.92
N GLN A 99 18.33 -14.11 1.60
CA GLN A 99 19.45 -14.86 1.03
C GLN A 99 20.81 -14.26 1.36
N SER A 100 20.91 -12.93 1.45
CA SER A 100 22.19 -12.25 1.69
C SER A 100 22.51 -12.04 3.18
N SER A 101 21.48 -11.87 4.01
CA SER A 101 21.64 -11.47 5.42
C SER A 101 21.53 -12.64 6.40
N ILE A 102 20.91 -13.76 6.01
CA ILE A 102 20.74 -14.93 6.87
C ILE A 102 21.60 -16.07 6.32
N PRO A 103 22.71 -16.43 7.01
CA PRO A 103 23.60 -17.50 6.59
C PRO A 103 22.90 -18.87 6.55
N ASN A 104 23.29 -19.73 5.60
CA ASN A 104 22.72 -21.09 5.51
C ASN A 104 23.12 -21.97 6.69
N GLU A 105 24.30 -21.73 7.28
CA GLU A 105 24.83 -22.43 8.44
C GLU A 105 23.87 -22.32 9.64
N LEU A 106 23.20 -21.19 9.79
CA LEU A 106 22.18 -21.02 10.84
C LEU A 106 20.99 -21.97 10.65
N TYR A 107 20.60 -22.21 9.39
CA TYR A 107 19.54 -23.18 9.10
C TYR A 107 20.00 -24.61 9.37
N GLU A 108 21.22 -24.96 8.97
CA GLU A 108 21.79 -26.30 9.19
C GLU A 108 21.89 -26.60 10.70
N ALA A 109 22.37 -25.66 11.49
CA ALA A 109 22.39 -25.77 12.95
C ALA A 109 20.98 -25.97 13.54
N ALA A 110 19.99 -25.16 13.10
CA ALA A 110 18.63 -25.31 13.59
C ALA A 110 17.98 -26.66 13.23
N VAL A 111 18.31 -27.21 12.06
CA VAL A 111 17.87 -28.58 11.67
C VAL A 111 18.51 -29.65 12.54
N MET A 112 19.78 -29.51 12.88
CA MET A 112 20.46 -30.43 13.81
C MET A 112 19.83 -30.38 15.21
N ASP A 113 19.33 -29.22 15.62
CA ASP A 113 18.56 -29.04 16.86
C ASP A 113 17.10 -29.53 16.76
N GLY A 114 16.69 -30.11 15.62
CA GLY A 114 15.35 -30.65 15.40
C GLY A 114 14.28 -29.60 15.04
N ALA A 115 14.68 -28.40 14.64
CA ALA A 115 13.72 -27.36 14.24
C ALA A 115 13.12 -27.67 12.87
N ASP A 116 11.78 -27.61 12.80
CA ASP A 116 11.02 -27.61 11.55
C ASP A 116 11.08 -26.24 10.86
N HIS A 117 10.72 -26.18 9.58
CA HIS A 117 10.69 -24.97 8.78
C HIS A 117 9.87 -23.83 9.41
N PHE A 118 8.72 -24.15 10.03
CA PHE A 118 7.90 -23.17 10.73
C PHE A 118 8.60 -22.63 11.98
N THR A 119 9.18 -23.51 12.78
CA THR A 119 9.92 -23.13 13.98
C THR A 119 11.11 -22.25 13.63
N TYR A 120 11.88 -22.62 12.59
CA TYR A 120 12.99 -21.83 12.10
C TYR A 120 12.53 -20.46 11.58
N PHE A 121 11.43 -20.39 10.82
CA PHE A 121 10.89 -19.13 10.31
C PHE A 121 10.53 -18.18 11.45
N PHE A 122 9.74 -18.62 12.42
CA PHE A 122 9.27 -17.77 13.50
C PHE A 122 10.34 -17.42 14.54
N ARG A 123 11.25 -18.36 14.86
CA ARG A 123 12.25 -18.16 15.91
C ARG A 123 13.56 -17.56 15.42
N CYS A 124 13.93 -17.79 14.17
CA CYS A 124 15.21 -17.31 13.62
C CYS A 124 15.00 -16.25 12.53
N VAL A 125 14.27 -16.58 11.46
CA VAL A 125 14.16 -15.69 10.30
C VAL A 125 13.42 -14.41 10.64
N LEU A 126 12.27 -14.49 11.29
CA LEU A 126 11.43 -13.33 11.59
C LEU A 126 12.13 -12.31 12.49
N PRO A 127 12.77 -12.69 13.62
CA PRO A 127 13.51 -11.73 14.45
C PRO A 127 14.71 -11.09 13.74
N LEU A 128 15.44 -11.85 12.92
CA LEU A 128 16.58 -11.34 12.15
C LEU A 128 16.17 -10.46 10.96
N SER A 129 14.90 -10.55 10.54
CA SER A 129 14.37 -9.80 9.41
C SER A 129 13.82 -8.41 9.79
N GLY A 130 14.12 -7.89 10.98
CA GLY A 130 13.58 -6.62 11.47
C GLY A 130 13.76 -5.45 10.50
N THR A 131 14.91 -5.34 9.84
CA THR A 131 15.20 -4.29 8.85
C THR A 131 14.30 -4.40 7.63
N ILE A 132 14.19 -5.58 7.04
CA ILE A 132 13.34 -5.76 5.84
C ILE A 132 11.85 -5.63 6.18
N ILE A 133 11.42 -6.03 7.37
CA ILE A 133 10.06 -5.80 7.85
C ILE A 133 9.74 -4.31 7.89
N ALA A 134 10.65 -3.48 8.41
CA ALA A 134 10.49 -2.04 8.44
C ALA A 134 10.39 -1.44 7.02
N VAL A 135 11.27 -1.88 6.10
CA VAL A 135 11.26 -1.46 4.70
C VAL A 135 9.93 -1.81 4.03
N LEU A 136 9.49 -3.07 4.13
CA LEU A 136 8.22 -3.52 3.56
C LEU A 136 7.03 -2.80 4.17
N SER A 137 7.05 -2.53 5.48
CA SER A 137 5.97 -1.81 6.17
C SER A 137 5.81 -0.39 5.62
N VAL A 138 6.91 0.31 5.30
CA VAL A 138 6.84 1.62 4.65
C VAL A 138 6.30 1.51 3.23
N TYR A 139 6.84 0.60 2.41
CA TYR A 139 6.38 0.45 1.03
C TYR A 139 4.89 0.09 0.94
N TYR A 140 4.45 -0.91 1.70
CA TYR A 140 3.04 -1.31 1.70
C TYR A 140 2.15 -0.27 2.39
N GLY A 141 2.60 0.34 3.49
CA GLY A 141 1.84 1.36 4.21
C GLY A 141 1.58 2.59 3.34
N VAL A 142 2.62 3.12 2.66
CA VAL A 142 2.47 4.27 1.76
C VAL A 142 1.62 3.91 0.53
N ALA A 143 1.84 2.73 -0.06
CA ALA A 143 1.05 2.28 -1.21
C ALA A 143 -0.44 2.14 -0.86
N ARG A 144 -0.76 1.56 0.30
CA ARG A 144 -2.14 1.39 0.78
C ARG A 144 -2.80 2.71 1.14
N TRP A 145 -2.07 3.61 1.81
CA TRP A 145 -2.59 4.94 2.14
C TRP A 145 -2.97 5.73 0.89
N ASN A 146 -2.19 5.60 -0.19
CA ASN A 146 -2.42 6.32 -1.44
C ASN A 146 -3.31 5.56 -2.45
N ASP A 147 -3.87 4.41 -2.08
CA ASP A 147 -4.66 3.57 -3.01
C ASP A 147 -6.08 4.12 -3.18
N TYR A 148 -6.21 5.10 -4.07
CA TYR A 148 -7.50 5.61 -4.49
C TYR A 148 -8.16 4.75 -5.58
N PHE A 149 -7.33 4.04 -6.38
CA PHE A 149 -7.81 3.35 -7.57
C PHE A 149 -8.67 2.13 -7.22
N THR A 150 -8.25 1.34 -6.24
CA THR A 150 -9.05 0.21 -5.74
C THR A 150 -10.40 0.68 -5.22
N GLY A 151 -10.43 1.79 -4.46
CA GLY A 151 -11.68 2.39 -4.00
C GLY A 151 -12.58 2.85 -5.14
N LEU A 152 -12.01 3.50 -6.16
CA LEU A 152 -12.75 4.01 -7.33
C LEU A 152 -13.39 2.89 -8.16
N VAL A 153 -12.69 1.77 -8.35
CA VAL A 153 -13.13 0.69 -9.24
C VAL A 153 -14.02 -0.32 -8.54
N PHE A 154 -13.72 -0.68 -7.30
CA PHE A 154 -14.35 -1.83 -6.64
C PHE A 154 -15.35 -1.47 -5.55
N ILE A 155 -15.45 -0.19 -5.12
CA ILE A 155 -16.37 0.24 -4.08
C ILE A 155 -17.40 1.20 -4.66
N ARG A 156 -18.69 0.87 -4.47
CA ARG A 156 -19.82 1.70 -4.86
C ARG A 156 -20.43 2.43 -3.66
N ASN A 157 -20.44 1.78 -2.51
CA ASN A 157 -21.02 2.35 -1.29
C ASN A 157 -20.10 3.44 -0.71
N ARG A 158 -20.60 4.68 -0.67
CA ARG A 158 -19.86 5.83 -0.10
C ARG A 158 -19.37 5.60 1.34
N ALA A 159 -20.10 4.79 2.11
CA ALA A 159 -19.70 4.45 3.47
C ALA A 159 -18.40 3.61 3.55
N TYR A 160 -17.90 3.05 2.45
CA TYR A 160 -16.68 2.22 2.41
C TYR A 160 -15.54 2.88 1.64
N LEU A 161 -15.79 4.02 0.96
CA LEU A 161 -14.79 4.72 0.17
C LEU A 161 -13.60 5.19 1.02
N PRO A 162 -12.36 4.96 0.57
CA PRO A 162 -11.19 5.52 1.23
C PRO A 162 -11.09 7.02 1.04
N LEU A 163 -10.39 7.69 1.96
CA LEU A 163 -10.19 9.13 1.96
C LEU A 163 -9.57 9.62 0.64
N GLN A 164 -8.57 8.91 0.13
CA GLN A 164 -7.87 9.27 -1.12
C GLN A 164 -8.81 9.27 -2.34
N THR A 165 -9.78 8.36 -2.39
CA THR A 165 -10.78 8.34 -3.48
C THR A 165 -11.66 9.58 -3.40
N VAL A 166 -12.14 9.94 -2.21
CA VAL A 166 -12.98 11.14 -2.00
C VAL A 166 -12.20 12.42 -2.27
N LEU A 167 -10.95 12.52 -1.79
CA LEU A 167 -10.10 13.68 -2.10
C LEU A 167 -9.88 13.84 -3.62
N ARG A 168 -9.70 12.73 -4.34
CA ARG A 168 -9.57 12.76 -5.79
C ARG A 168 -10.86 13.16 -6.49
N GLU A 169 -12.03 12.71 -6.03
CA GLU A 169 -13.33 13.16 -6.54
C GLU A 169 -13.50 14.68 -6.37
N ILE A 170 -13.13 15.20 -5.19
CA ILE A 170 -13.17 16.64 -4.92
C ILE A 170 -12.24 17.39 -5.87
N LEU A 171 -10.99 16.94 -6.01
CA LEU A 171 -10.02 17.58 -6.90
C LEU A 171 -10.48 17.54 -8.37
N ALA A 172 -11.06 16.42 -8.81
CA ALA A 172 -11.60 16.29 -10.16
C ALA A 172 -12.79 17.24 -10.39
N SER A 173 -13.71 17.34 -9.44
CA SER A 173 -14.84 18.26 -9.53
C SER A 173 -14.41 19.72 -9.57
N LEU A 174 -13.40 20.11 -8.77
CA LEU A 174 -12.85 21.46 -8.78
C LEU A 174 -12.15 21.80 -10.09
N SER A 175 -11.44 20.85 -10.70
CA SER A 175 -10.77 21.05 -11.99
C SER A 175 -11.75 21.18 -13.14
N ILE A 176 -12.83 20.41 -13.14
CA ILE A 176 -13.90 20.49 -14.15
C ILE A 176 -14.67 21.80 -14.00
N SER A 177 -15.01 22.19 -12.77
CA SER A 177 -15.71 23.46 -12.52
C SER A 177 -14.89 24.67 -12.95
N GLY A 178 -13.56 24.65 -12.73
CA GLY A 178 -12.68 25.75 -13.14
C GLY A 178 -12.43 25.87 -14.66
N SER A 179 -12.79 24.86 -15.45
CA SER A 179 -12.55 24.82 -16.90
C SER A 179 -13.84 24.78 -17.73
N SER A 180 -15.02 24.70 -17.10
CA SER A 180 -16.28 24.59 -17.83
C SER A 180 -16.89 25.95 -18.16
N ASP A 181 -17.32 26.13 -19.40
CA ASP A 181 -18.06 27.35 -19.86
C ASP A 181 -19.29 27.59 -19.01
N THR A 182 -19.94 26.56 -18.50
CA THR A 182 -21.09 26.64 -17.59
C THR A 182 -20.75 27.27 -16.25
N PHE A 183 -19.53 27.02 -15.72
CA PHE A 183 -19.05 27.66 -14.49
C PHE A 183 -18.82 29.16 -14.71
N PHE A 184 -18.15 29.54 -15.80
CA PHE A 184 -17.94 30.95 -16.15
C PHE A 184 -19.28 31.67 -16.46
N ALA A 185 -20.21 31.01 -17.14
CA ALA A 185 -21.53 31.57 -17.43
C ALA A 185 -22.34 31.81 -16.15
N ALA A 186 -22.25 30.94 -15.15
CA ALA A 186 -22.95 31.10 -13.86
C ALA A 186 -22.48 32.32 -13.05
N TYR A 187 -21.24 32.80 -13.30
CA TYR A 187 -20.65 33.95 -12.62
C TYR A 187 -20.41 35.15 -13.54
N ALA A 188 -20.97 35.17 -14.77
CA ALA A 188 -20.73 36.20 -15.77
C ALA A 188 -21.09 37.59 -15.26
N ASP A 189 -22.15 37.72 -14.44
CA ASP A 189 -22.62 38.97 -13.87
C ASP A 189 -21.98 39.35 -12.52
N ASN A 190 -21.14 38.45 -11.93
CA ASN A 190 -20.56 38.67 -10.62
C ASN A 190 -19.08 38.22 -10.56
N LEU A 191 -18.19 39.07 -11.06
CA LEU A 191 -16.74 38.85 -11.06
C LEU A 191 -16.16 38.64 -9.66
N GLY A 192 -16.70 39.26 -8.63
CA GLY A 192 -16.30 39.07 -7.24
C GLY A 192 -16.62 37.68 -6.72
N GLY A 193 -17.80 37.14 -7.05
CA GLY A 193 -18.20 35.78 -6.71
C GLY A 193 -17.35 34.74 -7.43
N LEU A 194 -16.99 34.98 -8.69
CA LEU A 194 -16.08 34.11 -9.44
C LEU A 194 -14.70 34.03 -8.77
N GLN A 195 -14.11 35.17 -8.43
CA GLN A 195 -12.78 35.17 -7.74
C GLN A 195 -12.84 34.48 -6.41
N GLU A 196 -13.90 34.65 -5.62
CA GLU A 196 -14.06 33.97 -4.34
C GLU A 196 -14.24 32.44 -4.49
N ALA A 197 -15.00 32.00 -5.49
CA ALA A 197 -15.16 30.56 -5.80
C ALA A 197 -13.85 29.92 -6.24
N MET A 198 -13.09 30.59 -7.12
CA MET A 198 -11.76 30.11 -7.54
C MET A 198 -10.78 30.04 -6.37
N ARG A 199 -10.75 31.05 -5.49
CA ARG A 199 -9.92 31.03 -4.29
C ARG A 199 -10.30 29.92 -3.33
N LYS A 200 -11.58 29.65 -3.11
CA LYS A 200 -12.06 28.53 -2.29
C LYS A 200 -11.65 27.18 -2.88
N ALA A 201 -11.74 27.03 -4.19
CA ALA A 201 -11.30 25.82 -4.90
C ALA A 201 -9.77 25.59 -4.75
N GLU A 202 -9.00 26.66 -4.87
CA GLU A 202 -7.53 26.61 -4.71
C GLU A 202 -7.12 26.25 -3.27
N VAL A 203 -7.73 26.86 -2.27
CA VAL A 203 -7.50 26.52 -0.86
C VAL A 203 -7.89 25.08 -0.57
N ALA A 204 -9.03 24.60 -1.08
CA ALA A 204 -9.46 23.21 -0.91
C ALA A 204 -8.43 22.21 -1.51
N LYS A 205 -7.85 22.55 -2.69
CA LYS A 205 -6.78 21.75 -3.30
C LYS A 205 -5.57 21.61 -2.38
N TYR A 206 -5.08 22.70 -1.81
CA TYR A 206 -3.94 22.64 -0.89
C TYR A 206 -4.26 21.89 0.41
N CYS A 207 -5.45 22.08 0.97
CA CYS A 207 -5.90 21.31 2.13
C CYS A 207 -5.92 19.79 1.84
N CYS A 208 -6.41 19.37 0.67
CA CYS A 208 -6.40 17.98 0.26
C CYS A 208 -4.97 17.41 0.19
N ILE A 209 -4.02 18.17 -0.38
CA ILE A 209 -2.60 17.77 -0.46
C ILE A 209 -2.02 17.57 0.95
N VAL A 210 -2.23 18.51 1.86
CA VAL A 210 -1.72 18.41 3.24
C VAL A 210 -2.30 17.19 3.94
N VAL A 211 -3.62 17.00 3.91
CA VAL A 211 -4.31 15.89 4.56
C VAL A 211 -3.82 14.54 4.04
N SER A 212 -3.58 14.43 2.72
CA SER A 212 -3.09 13.18 2.12
C SER A 212 -1.63 12.89 2.45
N THR A 213 -0.80 13.91 2.63
CA THR A 213 0.66 13.77 2.77
C THR A 213 1.10 13.55 4.22
N VAL A 214 0.44 14.20 5.19
CA VAL A 214 0.83 14.14 6.62
C VAL A 214 0.97 12.72 7.16
N PRO A 215 0.03 11.78 6.97
CA PRO A 215 0.18 10.43 7.52
C PRO A 215 1.34 9.66 6.91
N ALA A 216 1.64 9.88 5.62
CA ALA A 216 2.79 9.25 4.96
C ALA A 216 4.13 9.76 5.54
N ILE A 217 4.23 11.08 5.81
CA ILE A 217 5.40 11.69 6.46
C ILE A 217 5.56 11.14 7.89
N VAL A 218 4.48 11.08 8.65
CA VAL A 218 4.49 10.53 10.02
C VAL A 218 4.99 9.09 10.02
N LEU A 219 4.46 8.24 9.14
CA LEU A 219 4.92 6.86 8.98
C LEU A 219 6.43 6.80 8.69
N TYR A 220 6.92 7.64 7.76
CA TYR A 220 8.34 7.70 7.42
C TYR A 220 9.22 8.08 8.60
N ILE A 221 8.85 9.10 9.38
CA ILE A 221 9.60 9.55 10.57
C ILE A 221 9.77 8.43 11.59
N PHE A 222 8.72 7.63 11.83
CA PHE A 222 8.82 6.47 12.73
C PHE A 222 9.71 5.36 12.20
N MET A 223 9.74 5.16 10.89
CA MET A 223 10.46 4.06 10.26
C MET A 223 11.92 4.39 9.88
N GLN A 224 12.30 5.67 9.73
CA GLN A 224 13.63 6.09 9.31
C GLN A 224 14.78 5.51 10.17
N LYS A 225 14.57 5.34 11.48
CA LYS A 225 15.57 4.75 12.39
C LYS A 225 15.97 3.30 12.03
N TYR A 226 15.09 2.55 11.37
CA TYR A 226 15.36 1.18 10.94
C TYR A 226 16.14 1.14 9.63
N PHE A 227 15.96 2.14 8.75
CA PHE A 227 16.72 2.26 7.50
C PHE A 227 18.20 2.52 7.77
N VAL A 228 18.52 3.42 8.68
CA VAL A 228 19.91 3.77 9.00
C VAL A 228 20.68 2.56 9.53
N LYS A 229 20.06 1.71 10.34
CA LYS A 229 20.69 0.49 10.86
C LYS A 229 20.95 -0.55 9.79
N GLY A 230 20.06 -0.67 8.78
CA GLY A 230 20.18 -1.67 7.71
C GLY A 230 21.25 -1.36 6.68
N VAL A 231 21.46 -0.09 6.34
CA VAL A 231 22.47 0.36 5.39
C VAL A 231 23.88 0.12 5.93
N MET A 232 24.10 0.28 7.23
CA MET A 232 25.41 0.07 7.87
C MET A 232 25.87 -1.40 7.87
N ILE A 233 24.96 -2.35 7.95
CA ILE A 233 25.30 -3.79 7.95
C ILE A 233 25.73 -4.25 6.54
N GLY A 234 25.20 -3.65 5.48
CA GLY A 234 25.57 -3.94 4.09
C GLY A 234 26.93 -3.37 3.67
N SER A 235 27.36 -2.25 4.27
CA SER A 235 28.61 -1.57 3.90
C SER A 235 29.87 -2.15 4.56
N LEU A 236 29.73 -3.00 5.57
CA LEU A 236 30.85 -3.65 6.27
C LEU A 236 31.30 -4.98 5.64
N LYS A 237 30.69 -5.41 4.53
CA LYS A 237 31.08 -6.61 3.76
C LYS A 237 31.75 -6.28 2.41
N GLY A 238 32.27 -5.06 2.26
CA GLY A 238 33.14 -4.67 1.15
C GLY A 238 34.60 -4.73 1.53
#